data_ffa52bb25f5f30d8485fd3d811035dc5
#
_entry.id   ffa52bb25f5f30d8485fd3d811035dc5
#
_cell.length_a   1.000
_cell.length_b   1.000
_cell.length_c   1.000
_cell.angle_alpha   90.00
_cell.angle_beta   90.00
_cell.angle_gamma   90.00
#
_symmetry.space_group_name_H-M   'P 1'
#
loop_
_entity.id
_entity.type
_entity.pdbx_description
1 polymer ?
#
loop_
_entity_poly.entity_id
_entity_poly.type
_entity_poly.pdbx_seq_one_letter_code
_entity_poly.pdbx_strand_id
1 'polypeptide(L)'
;MSFNHLLVDQPQAEIARSAVILGEVHVGAGVILAQGLVVRAHSGAVSFGNYSAVLENGVVIGTPGHPVRVGQRTVFGHRAAIIGATVGDLCEIGNGAILMPGSRLGSGCILGEGTLLPPGTVIPAGSVLVGRPPHVIRSATDADRERLAVLRQHQTNLTDYPGTIVSGPMRAGERMGTLYAYRDKTPSIGAGTVLFDSAEITGDVVIGEDTLIGAGVKIIGDSHGPVRIGSRVQILENTVLHLLPDNELIIDDDAVIGPGAMIHGCHIGRGSIVEPGAIVCDGSVVGAESVVRAGACVKQRDRFGDRSILDGFPARLASTLTGPPPRPGWALPLDAVATIRRVQR
;
A
#
# COMPACT_ATOMS: atom_id res chain seq x y z
N MET A 1 -0.54 39.36 -38.34
CA MET A 1 0.11 39.37 -37.00
C MET A 1 0.08 37.94 -36.48
N SER A 2 1.23 37.27 -36.52
CA SER A 2 1.36 35.88 -36.13
C SER A 2 1.53 35.83 -34.62
N PHE A 3 0.56 35.26 -33.90
CA PHE A 3 0.71 34.98 -32.47
C PHE A 3 1.66 33.79 -32.34
N ASN A 4 2.92 34.06 -31.99
CA ASN A 4 3.83 33.09 -31.46
C ASN A 4 3.25 32.59 -30.13
N HIS A 5 2.61 31.44 -30.14
CA HIS A 5 2.41 30.66 -28.92
C HIS A 5 3.80 30.31 -28.40
N LEU A 6 4.24 30.99 -27.35
CA LEU A 6 5.29 30.54 -26.49
C LEU A 6 4.89 29.15 -26.03
N LEU A 7 5.48 28.11 -26.58
CA LEU A 7 5.48 26.77 -26.01
C LEU A 7 6.22 26.90 -24.67
N VAL A 8 5.49 27.19 -23.62
CA VAL A 8 6.01 27.04 -22.27
C VAL A 8 6.32 25.56 -22.12
N ASP A 9 7.58 25.24 -21.93
CA ASP A 9 8.06 23.88 -21.72
C ASP A 9 7.27 23.31 -20.54
N GLN A 10 6.39 22.36 -20.83
CA GLN A 10 5.52 21.79 -19.80
C GLN A 10 6.38 20.90 -18.91
N PRO A 11 6.37 21.08 -17.56
CA PRO A 11 7.16 20.24 -16.68
C PRO A 11 6.71 18.79 -16.79
N GLN A 12 7.63 17.93 -17.18
CA GLN A 12 7.37 16.48 -17.25
C GLN A 12 7.14 15.91 -15.84
N ALA A 13 6.46 14.78 -15.78
CA ALA A 13 6.35 14.05 -14.50
C ALA A 13 7.73 13.48 -14.13
N GLU A 14 8.07 13.58 -12.85
CA GLU A 14 9.28 13.01 -12.28
C GLU A 14 8.95 11.66 -11.62
N ILE A 15 9.40 10.57 -12.24
CA ILE A 15 9.21 9.21 -11.73
C ILE A 15 10.55 8.66 -11.30
N ALA A 16 10.69 8.39 -10.00
CA ALA A 16 11.92 7.82 -9.46
C ALA A 16 12.23 6.45 -10.08
N ARG A 17 13.51 6.16 -10.31
CA ARG A 17 13.93 4.88 -10.92
C ARG A 17 13.46 3.65 -10.13
N SER A 18 13.37 3.75 -8.81
CA SER A 18 12.90 2.67 -7.94
C SER A 18 11.39 2.65 -7.74
N ALA A 19 10.63 3.58 -8.34
CA ALA A 19 9.18 3.50 -8.35
C ALA A 19 8.72 2.38 -9.30
N VAL A 20 7.76 1.59 -8.84
CA VAL A 20 7.20 0.47 -9.62
C VAL A 20 5.80 0.83 -10.09
N ILE A 21 5.61 0.84 -11.41
CA ILE A 21 4.31 1.07 -12.04
C ILE A 21 3.81 -0.26 -12.61
N LEU A 22 2.61 -0.66 -12.21
CA LEU A 22 1.95 -1.88 -12.68
C LEU A 22 0.61 -1.52 -13.34
N GLY A 23 0.54 -1.65 -14.65
CA GLY A 23 -0.58 -1.21 -15.47
C GLY A 23 -0.45 0.22 -15.98
N GLU A 24 -1.55 0.79 -16.46
CA GLU A 24 -1.58 2.14 -17.05
C GLU A 24 -2.03 3.18 -16.03
N VAL A 25 -1.23 4.23 -15.89
CA VAL A 25 -1.45 5.32 -14.94
C VAL A 25 -1.45 6.65 -15.67
N HIS A 26 -2.47 7.47 -15.42
CA HIS A 26 -2.52 8.84 -15.93
C HIS A 26 -1.80 9.77 -14.96
N VAL A 27 -0.77 10.46 -15.44
CA VAL A 27 -0.01 11.44 -14.65
C VAL A 27 -0.09 12.81 -15.29
N GLY A 28 -0.47 13.80 -14.50
CA GLY A 28 -0.47 15.20 -14.91
C GLY A 28 0.95 15.77 -15.06
N ALA A 29 1.06 16.98 -15.56
CA ALA A 29 2.32 17.69 -15.64
C ALA A 29 2.91 17.96 -14.26
N GLY A 30 4.24 17.83 -14.11
CA GLY A 30 4.97 18.08 -12.87
C GLY A 30 4.58 17.17 -11.70
N VAL A 31 3.99 16.00 -11.94
CA VAL A 31 3.73 14.99 -10.93
C VAL A 31 5.03 14.37 -10.44
N ILE A 32 5.16 14.15 -9.15
CA ILE A 32 6.31 13.48 -8.53
C ILE A 32 5.87 12.12 -7.96
N LEU A 33 6.47 11.05 -8.47
CA LEU A 33 6.34 9.69 -7.94
C LEU A 33 7.69 9.27 -7.37
N ALA A 34 7.81 9.30 -6.03
CA ALA A 34 9.09 9.20 -5.34
C ALA A 34 9.62 7.75 -5.21
N GLN A 35 10.79 7.59 -4.60
CA GLN A 35 11.52 6.33 -4.49
C GLN A 35 10.74 5.27 -3.71
N GLY A 36 10.77 4.03 -4.20
CA GLY A 36 10.11 2.90 -3.56
C GLY A 36 8.57 2.95 -3.59
N LEU A 37 7.98 3.93 -4.26
CA LEU A 37 6.54 3.96 -4.49
C LEU A 37 6.11 2.78 -5.36
N VAL A 38 5.00 2.15 -5.02
CA VAL A 38 4.34 1.18 -5.89
C VAL A 38 2.96 1.68 -6.29
N VAL A 39 2.73 1.79 -7.60
CA VAL A 39 1.43 2.12 -8.19
C VAL A 39 0.89 0.91 -8.94
N ARG A 40 -0.28 0.42 -8.53
CA ARG A 40 -0.95 -0.71 -9.20
C ARG A 40 -2.32 -0.30 -9.75
N ALA A 41 -2.41 -0.26 -11.08
CA ALA A 41 -3.60 0.15 -11.83
C ALA A 41 -4.26 -1.02 -12.59
N HIS A 42 -4.03 -2.26 -12.15
CA HIS A 42 -4.54 -3.46 -12.84
C HIS A 42 -6.05 -3.63 -12.70
N SER A 43 -6.56 -3.52 -11.48
CA SER A 43 -7.96 -3.80 -11.16
C SER A 43 -8.85 -2.55 -11.18
N GLY A 44 -8.27 -1.37 -11.30
CA GLY A 44 -8.94 -0.08 -11.35
C GLY A 44 -7.99 1.03 -11.79
N ALA A 45 -8.54 2.04 -12.45
CA ALA A 45 -7.76 3.17 -12.95
C ALA A 45 -7.08 3.95 -11.82
N VAL A 46 -5.90 4.52 -12.11
CA VAL A 46 -5.18 5.44 -11.24
C VAL A 46 -4.85 6.70 -12.03
N SER A 47 -5.14 7.85 -11.44
CA SER A 47 -4.84 9.15 -12.04
C SER A 47 -4.35 10.16 -11.02
N PHE A 48 -3.34 10.94 -11.41
CA PHE A 48 -2.76 12.03 -10.63
C PHE A 48 -2.94 13.35 -11.36
N GLY A 49 -3.53 14.34 -10.71
CA GLY A 49 -3.64 15.71 -11.21
C GLY A 49 -2.29 16.42 -11.21
N ASN A 50 -2.21 17.52 -11.98
CA ASN A 50 -0.97 18.28 -12.16
C ASN A 50 -0.33 18.68 -10.82
N TYR A 51 1.01 18.60 -10.78
CA TYR A 51 1.84 18.99 -9.62
C TYR A 51 1.50 18.27 -8.32
N SER A 52 0.83 17.14 -8.36
CA SER A 52 0.65 16.28 -7.18
C SER A 52 1.92 15.45 -6.93
N ALA A 53 2.09 15.01 -5.69
CA ALA A 53 3.24 14.21 -5.30
C ALA A 53 2.85 13.05 -4.39
N VAL A 54 3.45 11.88 -4.61
CA VAL A 54 3.42 10.76 -3.66
C VAL A 54 4.85 10.49 -3.24
N LEU A 55 5.12 10.69 -1.95
CA LEU A 55 6.45 10.55 -1.39
C LEU A 55 6.85 9.09 -1.18
N GLU A 56 8.06 8.87 -0.64
CA GLU A 56 8.76 7.58 -0.65
C GLU A 56 8.01 6.45 0.04
N ASN A 57 8.16 5.27 -0.55
CA ASN A 57 7.60 4.01 -0.05
C ASN A 57 6.06 4.00 0.08
N GLY A 58 5.39 4.92 -0.59
CA GLY A 58 3.93 4.92 -0.68
C GLY A 58 3.40 3.72 -1.48
N VAL A 59 2.10 3.48 -1.37
CA VAL A 59 1.38 2.47 -2.17
C VAL A 59 0.10 3.08 -2.71
N VAL A 60 -0.14 2.96 -4.02
CA VAL A 60 -1.35 3.46 -4.68
C VAL A 60 -1.99 2.33 -5.48
N ILE A 61 -3.21 1.96 -5.14
CA ILE A 61 -3.90 0.82 -5.75
C ILE A 61 -5.29 1.21 -6.21
N GLY A 62 -5.54 1.13 -7.53
CA GLY A 62 -6.89 1.12 -8.07
C GLY A 62 -7.57 -0.22 -7.80
N THR A 63 -8.80 -0.22 -7.28
CA THR A 63 -9.55 -1.44 -6.99
C THR A 63 -10.78 -1.57 -7.89
N PRO A 64 -11.35 -2.76 -8.06
CA PRO A 64 -12.60 -2.92 -8.79
C PRO A 64 -13.69 -2.02 -8.21
N GLY A 65 -14.33 -1.21 -9.06
CA GLY A 65 -15.37 -0.27 -8.64
C GLY A 65 -14.89 1.01 -7.92
N HIS A 66 -13.64 1.07 -7.47
CA HIS A 66 -13.07 2.24 -6.80
C HIS A 66 -11.72 2.61 -7.41
N PRO A 67 -11.71 3.44 -8.47
CA PRO A 67 -10.46 3.99 -9.02
C PRO A 67 -9.81 4.96 -8.02
N VAL A 68 -8.51 5.13 -8.13
CA VAL A 68 -7.81 6.23 -7.45
C VAL A 68 -7.82 7.46 -8.34
N ARG A 69 -8.32 8.56 -7.79
CA ARG A 69 -8.25 9.89 -8.40
C ARG A 69 -7.64 10.86 -7.43
N VAL A 70 -6.52 11.42 -7.81
CA VAL A 70 -5.83 12.46 -7.04
C VAL A 70 -5.95 13.77 -7.78
N GLY A 71 -6.43 14.79 -7.09
CA GLY A 71 -6.53 16.15 -7.60
C GLY A 71 -5.17 16.83 -7.77
N GLN A 72 -5.20 18.05 -8.30
CA GLN A 72 -3.99 18.81 -8.56
C GLN A 72 -3.36 19.30 -7.25
N ARG A 73 -2.03 19.43 -7.24
CA ARG A 73 -1.26 19.99 -6.11
C ARG A 73 -1.53 19.32 -4.76
N THR A 74 -1.90 18.06 -4.80
CA THR A 74 -2.11 17.23 -3.61
C THR A 74 -0.84 16.45 -3.30
N VAL A 75 -0.40 16.47 -2.04
CA VAL A 75 0.82 15.80 -1.60
C VAL A 75 0.49 14.72 -0.59
N PHE A 76 1.01 13.52 -0.83
CA PHE A 76 0.97 12.39 0.09
C PHE A 76 2.33 12.20 0.73
N GLY A 77 2.35 12.19 2.06
CA GLY A 77 3.54 11.91 2.84
C GLY A 77 4.07 10.49 2.65
N HIS A 78 5.24 10.25 3.24
CA HIS A 78 5.95 8.97 3.14
C HIS A 78 5.11 7.79 3.66
N ARG A 79 5.21 6.65 2.99
CA ARG A 79 4.49 5.42 3.36
C ARG A 79 2.97 5.56 3.41
N ALA A 80 2.40 6.56 2.76
CA ALA A 80 0.95 6.67 2.64
C ALA A 80 0.40 5.54 1.76
N ALA A 81 -0.76 4.98 2.13
CA ALA A 81 -1.46 3.96 1.35
C ALA A 81 -2.78 4.52 0.82
N ILE A 82 -2.90 4.64 -0.49
CA ILE A 82 -4.06 5.16 -1.19
C ILE A 82 -4.70 4.01 -1.97
N ILE A 83 -5.81 3.49 -1.49
CA ILE A 83 -6.45 2.30 -2.05
C ILE A 83 -7.88 2.61 -2.45
N GLY A 84 -8.16 2.67 -3.74
CA GLY A 84 -9.50 2.93 -4.25
C GLY A 84 -10.14 4.23 -3.75
N ALA A 85 -9.35 5.27 -3.51
CA ALA A 85 -9.80 6.52 -2.91
C ALA A 85 -9.82 7.68 -3.90
N THR A 86 -10.68 8.66 -3.65
CA THR A 86 -10.69 9.92 -4.40
C THR A 86 -10.27 11.07 -3.48
N VAL A 87 -9.28 11.84 -3.90
CA VAL A 87 -8.73 12.97 -3.15
C VAL A 87 -8.81 14.21 -4.02
N GLY A 88 -9.36 15.28 -3.46
CA GLY A 88 -9.50 16.56 -4.15
C GLY A 88 -8.17 17.31 -4.34
N ASP A 89 -8.27 18.52 -4.83
CA ASP A 89 -7.13 19.39 -5.08
C ASP A 89 -6.56 19.98 -3.79
N LEU A 90 -5.28 20.37 -3.81
CA LEU A 90 -4.65 21.15 -2.73
C LEU A 90 -4.72 20.47 -1.35
N CYS A 91 -4.72 19.14 -1.30
CA CYS A 91 -4.72 18.39 -0.05
C CYS A 91 -3.29 18.10 0.43
N GLU A 92 -3.14 18.01 1.74
CA GLU A 92 -1.93 17.51 2.40
C GLU A 92 -2.28 16.27 3.22
N ILE A 93 -1.63 15.16 2.91
CA ILE A 93 -1.87 13.86 3.53
C ILE A 93 -0.62 13.47 4.31
N GLY A 94 -0.76 13.32 5.63
CA GLY A 94 0.35 13.00 6.52
C GLY A 94 1.01 11.65 6.24
N ASN A 95 2.24 11.49 6.75
CA ASN A 95 2.99 10.23 6.61
C ASN A 95 2.22 9.04 7.20
N GLY A 96 2.28 7.90 6.53
CA GLY A 96 1.62 6.68 6.97
C GLY A 96 0.09 6.76 7.03
N ALA A 97 -0.52 7.77 6.43
CA ALA A 97 -1.97 7.83 6.30
C ALA A 97 -2.49 6.71 5.39
N ILE A 98 -3.67 6.19 5.69
CA ILE A 98 -4.29 5.08 4.96
C ILE A 98 -5.68 5.53 4.48
N LEU A 99 -5.89 5.55 3.17
CA LEU A 99 -7.17 5.86 2.55
C LEU A 99 -7.72 4.58 1.93
N MET A 100 -8.87 4.11 2.44
CA MET A 100 -9.47 2.83 2.05
C MET A 100 -10.49 2.98 0.91
N PRO A 101 -10.88 1.87 0.26
CA PRO A 101 -11.73 1.91 -0.93
C PRO A 101 -13.04 2.68 -0.75
N GLY A 102 -13.36 3.52 -1.74
CA GLY A 102 -14.55 4.35 -1.73
C GLY A 102 -14.47 5.59 -0.84
N SER A 103 -13.39 5.79 -0.09
CA SER A 103 -13.20 7.03 0.68
C SER A 103 -13.03 8.23 -0.25
N ARG A 104 -13.56 9.37 0.18
CA ARG A 104 -13.53 10.63 -0.58
C ARG A 104 -13.09 11.77 0.31
N LEU A 105 -12.07 12.47 -0.11
CA LEU A 105 -11.55 13.65 0.57
C LEU A 105 -11.78 14.88 -0.31
N GLY A 106 -12.50 15.87 0.19
CA GLY A 106 -12.71 17.13 -0.53
C GLY A 106 -11.44 17.95 -0.66
N SER A 107 -11.43 18.94 -1.55
CA SER A 107 -10.25 19.78 -1.80
C SER A 107 -9.85 20.60 -0.56
N GLY A 108 -8.56 20.93 -0.45
CA GLY A 108 -8.00 21.75 0.63
C GLY A 108 -8.02 21.10 2.01
N CYS A 109 -8.08 19.78 2.09
CA CYS A 109 -8.04 19.05 3.36
C CYS A 109 -6.62 18.80 3.82
N ILE A 110 -6.44 18.72 5.15
CA ILE A 110 -5.17 18.36 5.80
C ILE A 110 -5.43 17.13 6.68
N LEU A 111 -4.78 16.03 6.37
CA LEU A 111 -4.77 14.82 7.17
C LEU A 111 -3.48 14.75 8.00
N GLY A 112 -3.62 14.63 9.31
CA GLY A 112 -2.46 14.38 10.18
C GLY A 112 -1.84 13.00 9.97
N GLU A 113 -0.65 12.84 10.52
CA GLU A 113 0.16 11.62 10.44
C GLU A 113 -0.63 10.37 10.84
N GLY A 114 -0.50 9.31 10.06
CA GLY A 114 -1.12 8.03 10.34
C GLY A 114 -2.65 8.02 10.36
N THR A 115 -3.31 9.04 9.88
CA THR A 115 -4.79 9.09 9.82
C THR A 115 -5.32 7.97 8.93
N LEU A 116 -6.36 7.27 9.39
CA LEU A 116 -7.06 6.25 8.63
C LEU A 116 -8.42 6.75 8.18
N LEU A 117 -8.67 6.78 6.87
CA LEU A 117 -10.01 6.92 6.30
C LEU A 117 -10.59 5.53 6.00
N PRO A 118 -11.56 5.04 6.78
CA PRO A 118 -12.23 3.77 6.53
C PRO A 118 -12.94 3.73 5.17
N PRO A 119 -13.32 2.54 4.67
CA PRO A 119 -14.03 2.40 3.41
C PRO A 119 -15.29 3.28 3.36
N GLY A 120 -15.51 3.95 2.23
CA GLY A 120 -16.69 4.78 1.99
C GLY A 120 -16.77 6.08 2.78
N THR A 121 -15.77 6.42 3.60
CA THR A 121 -15.76 7.68 4.37
C THR A 121 -15.73 8.89 3.44
N VAL A 122 -16.59 9.88 3.71
CA VAL A 122 -16.64 11.15 2.95
C VAL A 122 -16.27 12.31 3.87
N ILE A 123 -15.23 13.04 3.51
CA ILE A 123 -14.72 14.20 4.24
C ILE A 123 -14.98 15.47 3.43
N PRO A 124 -15.67 16.48 3.98
CA PRO A 124 -15.91 17.76 3.32
C PRO A 124 -14.62 18.51 3.00
N ALA A 125 -14.66 19.35 1.96
CA ALA A 125 -13.54 20.21 1.60
C ALA A 125 -13.12 21.13 2.76
N GLY A 126 -11.83 21.45 2.84
CA GLY A 126 -11.25 22.33 3.85
C GLY A 126 -11.27 21.77 5.28
N SER A 127 -11.32 20.45 5.45
CA SER A 127 -11.28 19.81 6.78
C SER A 127 -9.86 19.53 7.22
N VAL A 128 -9.55 19.76 8.50
CA VAL A 128 -8.34 19.28 9.16
C VAL A 128 -8.71 18.13 10.07
N LEU A 129 -8.12 16.96 9.87
CA LEU A 129 -8.53 15.74 10.56
C LEU A 129 -7.35 14.85 10.94
N VAL A 130 -7.53 14.10 12.02
CA VAL A 130 -6.53 13.19 12.58
C VAL A 130 -7.18 11.91 13.11
N GLY A 131 -6.41 10.86 13.28
CA GLY A 131 -6.76 9.71 14.10
C GLY A 131 -7.29 8.48 13.35
N ARG A 132 -7.55 7.44 14.16
CA ARG A 132 -8.06 6.11 13.78
C ARG A 132 -9.10 5.66 14.81
N PRO A 133 -10.39 5.89 14.59
CA PRO A 133 -11.08 6.48 13.44
C PRO A 133 -10.75 7.98 13.26
N PRO A 134 -11.02 8.55 12.06
CA PRO A 134 -10.69 9.94 11.77
C PRO A 134 -11.67 10.88 12.47
N HIS A 135 -11.13 11.97 13.02
CA HIS A 135 -11.91 13.06 13.62
C HIS A 135 -11.56 14.36 12.93
N VAL A 136 -12.56 15.07 12.42
CA VAL A 136 -12.39 16.44 11.96
C VAL A 136 -12.24 17.32 13.19
N ILE A 137 -11.05 17.90 13.36
CA ILE A 137 -10.72 18.73 14.54
C ILE A 137 -11.04 20.20 14.33
N ARG A 138 -11.04 20.67 13.09
CA ARG A 138 -11.40 22.03 12.69
C ARG A 138 -11.49 22.19 11.16
N SER A 139 -11.95 23.31 10.72
CA SER A 139 -11.78 23.75 9.33
C SER A 139 -10.37 24.28 9.08
N ALA A 140 -9.89 24.21 7.85
CA ALA A 140 -8.64 24.83 7.43
C ALA A 140 -8.76 26.34 7.46
N THR A 141 -7.77 27.01 8.07
CA THR A 141 -7.68 28.47 8.19
C THR A 141 -6.94 29.08 6.99
N ASP A 142 -6.94 30.40 6.88
CA ASP A 142 -6.14 31.09 5.86
C ASP A 142 -4.64 30.88 6.09
N ALA A 143 -4.18 30.83 7.35
CA ALA A 143 -2.81 30.50 7.69
C ALA A 143 -2.39 29.09 7.22
N ASP A 144 -3.30 28.09 7.30
CA ASP A 144 -3.05 26.77 6.72
C ASP A 144 -2.88 26.85 5.20
N ARG A 145 -3.73 27.61 4.53
CA ARG A 145 -3.67 27.79 3.07
C ARG A 145 -2.39 28.50 2.64
N GLU A 146 -1.98 29.55 3.37
CA GLU A 146 -0.71 30.24 3.14
C GLU A 146 0.48 29.32 3.33
N ARG A 147 0.51 28.53 4.41
CA ARG A 147 1.55 27.52 4.66
C ARG A 147 1.64 26.52 3.52
N LEU A 148 0.51 25.99 3.07
CA LEU A 148 0.46 25.06 1.95
C LEU A 148 0.92 25.70 0.63
N ALA A 149 0.57 26.97 0.40
CA ALA A 149 1.02 27.71 -0.77
C ALA A 149 2.54 27.89 -0.77
N VAL A 150 3.15 28.20 0.38
CA VAL A 150 4.62 28.28 0.53
C VAL A 150 5.26 26.94 0.26
N LEU A 151 4.78 25.86 0.86
CA LEU A 151 5.29 24.51 0.64
C LEU A 151 5.19 24.07 -0.85
N ARG A 152 4.25 24.61 -1.58
CA ARG A 152 4.04 24.36 -3.01
C ARG A 152 4.59 25.48 -3.90
N GLN A 153 5.60 26.21 -3.43
CA GLN A 153 6.26 27.30 -4.16
C GLN A 153 5.27 28.40 -4.61
N HIS A 154 4.34 28.79 -3.75
CA HIS A 154 3.27 29.77 -4.00
C HIS A 154 2.37 29.43 -5.20
N GLN A 155 2.44 28.21 -5.70
CA GLN A 155 1.64 27.79 -6.83
C GLN A 155 0.32 27.19 -6.37
N THR A 156 -0.68 28.01 -6.16
CA THR A 156 -2.04 27.59 -5.80
C THR A 156 -3.01 27.60 -6.99
N ASN A 157 -2.61 28.17 -8.13
CA ASN A 157 -3.44 28.19 -9.32
C ASN A 157 -3.53 26.80 -9.93
N LEU A 158 -4.74 26.32 -10.13
CA LEU A 158 -5.00 25.07 -10.84
C LEU A 158 -4.90 25.35 -12.34
N THR A 159 -4.24 24.46 -13.06
CA THR A 159 -4.02 24.59 -14.50
C THR A 159 -4.28 23.25 -15.18
N ASP A 160 -4.96 23.29 -16.30
CA ASP A 160 -5.21 22.11 -17.13
C ASP A 160 -4.05 21.95 -18.13
N TYR A 161 -3.02 21.21 -17.73
CA TYR A 161 -2.01 20.74 -18.67
C TYR A 161 -2.32 19.31 -19.10
N PRO A 162 -2.05 18.95 -20.35
CA PRO A 162 -2.19 17.57 -20.79
C PRO A 162 -1.25 16.66 -19.99
N GLY A 163 -1.83 15.62 -19.42
CA GLY A 163 -1.07 14.59 -18.71
C GLY A 163 -0.45 13.58 -19.68
N THR A 164 0.37 12.72 -19.12
CA THR A 164 1.01 11.60 -19.82
C THR A 164 0.49 10.28 -19.27
N ILE A 165 0.31 9.28 -20.13
CA ILE A 165 0.06 7.91 -19.70
C ILE A 165 1.41 7.23 -19.53
N VAL A 166 1.66 6.70 -18.35
CA VAL A 166 2.81 5.86 -18.07
C VAL A 166 2.34 4.43 -17.84
N SER A 167 3.08 3.48 -18.39
CA SER A 167 2.76 2.07 -18.29
C SER A 167 3.96 1.30 -17.75
N GLY A 168 3.67 0.33 -16.91
CA GLY A 168 4.66 -0.59 -16.38
C GLY A 168 4.22 -2.04 -16.51
N PRO A 169 5.13 -3.00 -16.35
CA PRO A 169 4.84 -4.41 -16.51
C PRO A 169 3.80 -4.87 -15.49
N MET A 170 2.78 -5.56 -15.99
CA MET A 170 1.80 -6.27 -15.14
C MET A 170 2.27 -7.68 -14.77
N ARG A 171 3.38 -8.10 -15.34
CA ARG A 171 3.97 -9.40 -15.12
C ARG A 171 4.98 -9.25 -13.99
N ALA A 172 5.05 -10.21 -13.09
CA ALA A 172 6.27 -10.45 -12.38
C ALA A 172 7.31 -10.60 -13.47
N GLY A 173 8.24 -9.69 -13.54
CA GLY A 173 9.00 -9.44 -14.73
C GLY A 173 9.72 -10.67 -15.27
N GLU A 174 10.38 -10.52 -16.38
CA GLU A 174 11.34 -11.47 -16.90
C GLU A 174 12.47 -11.76 -15.89
N ARG A 175 12.52 -10.99 -14.80
CA ARG A 175 13.41 -11.15 -13.65
C ARG A 175 12.56 -11.42 -12.42
N MET A 176 12.76 -12.58 -11.79
CA MET A 176 12.23 -12.87 -10.47
C MET A 176 12.87 -11.95 -9.43
N GLY A 177 12.19 -11.73 -8.30
CA GLY A 177 12.72 -11.00 -7.15
C GLY A 177 14.05 -11.57 -6.67
N THR A 178 14.83 -10.79 -5.93
CA THR A 178 16.17 -11.16 -5.54
C THR A 178 16.17 -12.05 -4.30
N LEU A 179 16.88 -13.19 -4.39
CA LEU A 179 17.08 -14.11 -3.28
C LEU A 179 18.52 -13.95 -2.75
N TYR A 180 18.65 -13.76 -1.45
CA TYR A 180 19.94 -13.65 -0.76
C TYR A 180 20.14 -14.81 0.18
N ALA A 181 21.32 -15.47 0.07
CA ALA A 181 21.75 -16.39 1.11
C ALA A 181 22.22 -15.63 2.35
N TYR A 182 21.93 -16.14 3.53
CA TYR A 182 22.51 -15.67 4.77
C TYR A 182 23.21 -16.83 5.49
N ARG A 183 24.55 -16.78 5.58
CA ARG A 183 25.40 -17.90 6.01
C ARG A 183 25.11 -19.13 5.15
N ASP A 184 24.74 -20.24 5.77
CA ASP A 184 24.38 -21.52 5.14
C ASP A 184 22.88 -21.63 4.75
N LYS A 185 22.10 -20.59 5.01
CA LYS A 185 20.65 -20.57 4.74
C LYS A 185 20.33 -19.87 3.43
N THR A 186 19.52 -20.52 2.62
CA THR A 186 19.06 -20.01 1.32
C THR A 186 17.55 -20.13 1.24
N PRO A 187 16.84 -19.10 0.74
CA PRO A 187 15.40 -19.16 0.57
C PRO A 187 14.98 -20.32 -0.34
N SER A 188 13.90 -21.01 0.06
CA SER A 188 13.24 -22.06 -0.72
C SER A 188 11.87 -21.60 -1.17
N ILE A 189 11.60 -21.68 -2.48
CA ILE A 189 10.39 -21.16 -3.11
C ILE A 189 9.62 -22.31 -3.75
N GLY A 190 8.35 -22.48 -3.36
CA GLY A 190 7.44 -23.50 -3.88
C GLY A 190 7.07 -23.30 -5.35
N ALA A 191 6.63 -24.38 -5.98
CA ALA A 191 6.22 -24.38 -7.37
C ALA A 191 5.05 -23.42 -7.62
N GLY A 192 5.03 -22.74 -8.77
CA GLY A 192 3.98 -21.79 -9.14
C GLY A 192 3.95 -20.47 -8.36
N THR A 193 4.88 -20.28 -7.42
CA THR A 193 5.01 -19.00 -6.68
C THR A 193 5.58 -17.92 -7.57
N VAL A 194 5.03 -16.72 -7.44
CA VAL A 194 5.38 -15.54 -8.23
C VAL A 194 6.05 -14.50 -7.33
N LEU A 195 7.25 -14.07 -7.71
CA LEU A 195 7.99 -13.00 -7.06
C LEU A 195 8.09 -11.81 -8.02
N PHE A 196 7.64 -10.64 -7.57
CA PHE A 196 7.87 -9.40 -8.34
C PHE A 196 9.33 -8.97 -8.26
N ASP A 197 9.84 -8.30 -9.30
CA ASP A 197 11.27 -7.98 -9.50
C ASP A 197 11.91 -7.26 -8.30
N SER A 198 11.16 -6.39 -7.65
CA SER A 198 11.62 -5.58 -6.51
C SER A 198 11.41 -6.25 -5.15
N ALA A 199 10.91 -7.49 -5.11
CA ALA A 199 10.87 -8.28 -3.88
C ALA A 199 12.26 -8.78 -3.51
N GLU A 200 12.59 -8.75 -2.24
CA GLU A 200 13.87 -9.25 -1.70
C GLU A 200 13.62 -10.24 -0.57
N ILE A 201 14.23 -11.40 -0.66
CA ILE A 201 14.05 -12.50 0.28
C ILE A 201 15.42 -12.98 0.74
N THR A 202 15.66 -12.97 2.04
CA THR A 202 16.97 -13.21 2.64
C THR A 202 16.94 -14.38 3.64
N GLY A 203 17.82 -15.34 3.50
CA GLY A 203 18.17 -16.32 4.53
C GLY A 203 17.20 -17.49 4.69
N ASP A 204 16.86 -17.84 5.93
CA ASP A 204 16.03 -19.01 6.29
C ASP A 204 14.54 -18.72 6.04
N VAL A 205 14.15 -18.72 4.79
CA VAL A 205 12.79 -18.47 4.34
C VAL A 205 12.29 -19.64 3.50
N VAL A 206 11.13 -20.18 3.85
CA VAL A 206 10.43 -21.18 3.05
C VAL A 206 9.08 -20.61 2.64
N ILE A 207 8.82 -20.60 1.34
CA ILE A 207 7.54 -20.15 0.75
C ILE A 207 6.89 -21.32 0.04
N GLY A 208 5.63 -21.58 0.35
CA GLY A 208 4.83 -22.65 -0.24
C GLY A 208 4.49 -22.42 -1.72
N GLU A 209 3.66 -23.31 -2.24
CA GLU A 209 3.26 -23.29 -3.65
C GLU A 209 2.21 -22.20 -3.94
N ASP A 210 2.16 -21.75 -5.19
CA ASP A 210 1.13 -20.85 -5.70
C ASP A 210 0.98 -19.53 -4.92
N THR A 211 2.03 -19.11 -4.24
CA THR A 211 2.08 -17.88 -3.43
C THR A 211 2.49 -16.68 -4.28
N LEU A 212 2.10 -15.49 -3.89
CA LEU A 212 2.45 -14.25 -4.57
C LEU A 212 3.16 -13.29 -3.61
N ILE A 213 4.36 -12.88 -3.99
CA ILE A 213 5.15 -11.87 -3.27
C ILE A 213 5.23 -10.61 -4.13
N GLY A 214 4.56 -9.57 -3.66
CA GLY A 214 4.35 -8.31 -4.38
C GLY A 214 5.60 -7.42 -4.48
N ALA A 215 5.47 -6.35 -5.24
CA ALA A 215 6.54 -5.39 -5.46
C ALA A 215 6.97 -4.71 -4.15
N GLY A 216 8.29 -4.55 -3.96
CA GLY A 216 8.87 -3.89 -2.78
C GLY A 216 8.80 -4.68 -1.48
N VAL A 217 8.28 -5.91 -1.49
CA VAL A 217 8.23 -6.77 -0.30
C VAL A 217 9.63 -7.15 0.15
N LYS A 218 9.86 -7.12 1.46
CA LYS A 218 11.10 -7.55 2.11
C LYS A 218 10.80 -8.68 3.09
N ILE A 219 11.43 -9.84 2.90
CA ILE A 219 11.30 -11.00 3.79
C ILE A 219 12.68 -11.36 4.31
N ILE A 220 12.86 -11.29 5.62
CA ILE A 220 14.17 -11.42 6.25
C ILE A 220 14.13 -12.54 7.29
N GLY A 221 14.68 -13.71 6.92
CA GLY A 221 14.94 -14.86 7.78
C GLY A 221 16.43 -14.98 8.04
N ASP A 222 16.98 -14.04 8.78
CA ASP A 222 18.41 -13.94 9.06
C ASP A 222 18.84 -14.77 10.29
N SER A 223 19.74 -14.25 11.13
CA SER A 223 20.20 -14.91 12.36
C SER A 223 19.13 -14.98 13.46
N HIS A 224 18.00 -14.31 13.30
CA HIS A 224 16.97 -14.21 14.34
C HIS A 224 16.01 -15.39 14.35
N GLY A 225 15.73 -16.00 13.21
CA GLY A 225 14.90 -17.20 13.13
C GLY A 225 14.31 -17.44 11.74
N PRO A 226 13.58 -18.55 11.59
CA PRO A 226 12.99 -18.93 10.32
C PRO A 226 11.70 -18.17 10.00
N VAL A 227 11.48 -17.96 8.70
CA VAL A 227 10.21 -17.48 8.14
C VAL A 227 9.56 -18.61 7.34
N ARG A 228 8.34 -18.96 7.67
CA ARG A 228 7.57 -20.04 7.04
C ARG A 228 6.26 -19.48 6.49
N ILE A 229 6.11 -19.52 5.19
CA ILE A 229 4.94 -19.02 4.47
C ILE A 229 4.31 -20.19 3.74
N GLY A 230 3.03 -20.40 3.97
CA GLY A 230 2.23 -21.44 3.36
C GLY A 230 1.99 -21.25 1.87
N SER A 231 1.08 -22.06 1.34
CA SER A 231 0.69 -22.04 -0.07
C SER A 231 -0.50 -21.11 -0.33
N ARG A 232 -0.62 -20.58 -1.54
CA ARG A 232 -1.68 -19.67 -1.98
C ARG A 232 -1.80 -18.39 -1.15
N VAL A 233 -0.72 -18.02 -0.49
CA VAL A 233 -0.61 -16.78 0.28
C VAL A 233 -0.37 -15.58 -0.66
N GLN A 234 -0.88 -14.42 -0.30
CA GLN A 234 -0.48 -13.16 -0.95
C GLN A 234 0.17 -12.23 0.07
N ILE A 235 1.38 -11.79 -0.21
CA ILE A 235 2.07 -10.73 0.53
C ILE A 235 2.21 -9.56 -0.43
N LEU A 236 1.51 -8.47 -0.15
CA LEU A 236 1.35 -7.37 -1.11
C LEU A 236 2.35 -6.23 -0.86
N GLU A 237 2.26 -5.25 -1.70
CA GLU A 237 3.25 -4.21 -1.97
C GLU A 237 3.84 -3.56 -0.70
N ASN A 238 5.17 -3.38 -0.68
CA ASN A 238 5.93 -2.71 0.39
C ASN A 238 5.72 -3.28 1.80
N THR A 239 5.29 -4.54 1.91
CA THR A 239 5.20 -5.27 3.18
C THR A 239 6.57 -5.72 3.65
N VAL A 240 6.80 -5.67 4.96
CA VAL A 240 8.04 -6.14 5.59
C VAL A 240 7.74 -7.28 6.54
N LEU A 241 8.47 -8.40 6.38
CA LEU A 241 8.45 -9.56 7.26
C LEU A 241 9.83 -9.70 7.92
N HIS A 242 9.85 -9.68 9.24
CA HIS A 242 11.06 -9.86 10.05
C HIS A 242 10.71 -10.48 11.40
N LEU A 243 11.69 -10.71 12.27
CA LEU A 243 11.47 -11.29 13.59
C LEU A 243 12.59 -10.93 14.58
N LEU A 244 12.31 -11.04 15.87
CA LEU A 244 13.30 -10.93 16.94
C LEU A 244 14.08 -12.26 17.09
N PRO A 245 15.27 -12.25 17.73
CA PRO A 245 16.02 -13.45 18.02
C PRO A 245 15.19 -14.50 18.76
N ASP A 246 15.48 -15.78 18.48
CA ASP A 246 14.82 -16.95 19.11
C ASP A 246 13.30 -17.01 18.90
N ASN A 247 12.83 -16.46 17.78
CA ASN A 247 11.42 -16.47 17.39
C ASN A 247 11.24 -17.13 16.02
N GLU A 248 9.99 -17.31 15.61
CA GLU A 248 9.59 -17.82 14.31
C GLU A 248 8.47 -16.97 13.73
N LEU A 249 8.46 -16.78 12.41
CA LEU A 249 7.36 -16.14 11.72
C LEU A 249 6.64 -17.17 10.85
N ILE A 250 5.36 -17.39 11.12
CA ILE A 250 4.52 -18.35 10.41
C ILE A 250 3.32 -17.65 9.79
N ILE A 251 3.11 -17.86 8.51
CA ILE A 251 1.88 -17.48 7.80
C ILE A 251 1.32 -18.73 7.16
N ASP A 252 0.16 -19.17 7.62
CA ASP A 252 -0.51 -20.35 7.09
C ASP A 252 -1.10 -20.12 5.70
N ASP A 253 -1.54 -21.20 5.05
CA ASP A 253 -2.14 -21.21 3.71
C ASP A 253 -3.28 -20.20 3.55
N ASP A 254 -3.49 -19.75 2.32
CA ASP A 254 -4.62 -18.92 1.90
C ASP A 254 -4.68 -17.52 2.55
N ALA A 255 -3.70 -17.13 3.37
CA ALA A 255 -3.67 -15.81 4.00
C ALA A 255 -3.38 -14.68 3.00
N VAL A 256 -3.91 -13.48 3.31
CA VAL A 256 -3.66 -12.27 2.50
C VAL A 256 -3.11 -11.17 3.39
N ILE A 257 -1.87 -10.77 3.11
CA ILE A 257 -1.19 -9.68 3.82
C ILE A 257 -1.23 -8.44 2.95
N GLY A 258 -1.90 -7.42 3.43
CA GLY A 258 -2.15 -6.17 2.73
C GLY A 258 -0.93 -5.27 2.58
N PRO A 259 -1.01 -4.32 1.64
CA PRO A 259 0.09 -3.42 1.32
C PRO A 259 0.58 -2.62 2.54
N GLY A 260 1.89 -2.44 2.62
CA GLY A 260 2.53 -1.65 3.68
C GLY A 260 2.40 -2.22 5.09
N ALA A 261 1.95 -3.46 5.25
CA ALA A 261 1.88 -4.12 6.55
C ALA A 261 3.29 -4.43 7.09
N MET A 262 3.38 -4.58 8.41
CA MET A 262 4.59 -5.05 9.08
C MET A 262 4.25 -6.30 9.89
N ILE A 263 4.88 -7.39 9.55
CA ILE A 263 4.67 -8.70 10.17
C ILE A 263 5.96 -9.11 10.86
N HIS A 264 5.90 -9.26 12.17
CA HIS A 264 7.09 -9.45 12.98
C HIS A 264 6.93 -10.66 13.89
N GLY A 265 7.71 -11.75 13.66
CA GLY A 265 7.84 -12.93 14.50
C GLY A 265 6.56 -13.49 15.10
N CYS A 266 5.51 -13.66 14.33
CA CYS A 266 4.17 -14.03 14.78
C CYS A 266 3.60 -15.22 14.02
N HIS A 267 2.44 -15.72 14.45
CA HIS A 267 1.69 -16.72 13.70
C HIS A 267 0.38 -16.13 13.18
N ILE A 268 0.19 -16.17 11.86
CA ILE A 268 -1.04 -15.77 11.18
C ILE A 268 -1.71 -17.03 10.62
N GLY A 269 -2.90 -17.34 11.15
CA GLY A 269 -3.65 -18.54 10.82
C GLY A 269 -4.22 -18.52 9.40
N ARG A 270 -4.57 -19.71 8.92
CA ARG A 270 -5.07 -19.97 7.57
C ARG A 270 -6.22 -19.04 7.17
N GLY A 271 -6.19 -18.57 5.93
CA GLY A 271 -7.27 -17.75 5.36
C GLY A 271 -7.49 -16.41 6.03
N SER A 272 -6.58 -15.98 6.92
CA SER A 272 -6.67 -14.69 7.59
C SER A 272 -6.26 -13.54 6.68
N ILE A 273 -6.83 -12.38 6.95
CA ILE A 273 -6.55 -11.14 6.22
C ILE A 273 -5.91 -10.14 7.17
N VAL A 274 -4.72 -9.67 6.83
CA VAL A 274 -4.11 -8.51 7.45
C VAL A 274 -4.32 -7.34 6.50
N GLU A 275 -5.10 -6.36 6.90
CA GLU A 275 -5.44 -5.21 6.06
C GLU A 275 -4.26 -4.23 5.94
N PRO A 276 -4.29 -3.29 4.97
CA PRO A 276 -3.19 -2.38 4.67
C PRO A 276 -2.64 -1.63 5.89
N GLY A 277 -1.32 -1.55 5.97
CA GLY A 277 -0.61 -0.80 7.02
C GLY A 277 -0.78 -1.34 8.44
N ALA A 278 -1.37 -2.52 8.64
CA ALA A 278 -1.46 -3.15 9.96
C ALA A 278 -0.10 -3.67 10.42
N ILE A 279 0.07 -3.75 11.72
CA ILE A 279 1.27 -4.24 12.39
C ILE A 279 0.91 -5.46 13.24
N VAL A 280 1.63 -6.57 13.06
CA VAL A 280 1.47 -7.77 13.90
C VAL A 280 2.83 -8.08 14.53
N CYS A 281 2.90 -7.94 15.87
CA CYS A 281 4.16 -7.99 16.61
C CYS A 281 4.53 -9.39 17.08
N ASP A 282 5.80 -9.55 17.51
CA ASP A 282 6.43 -10.81 17.92
C ASP A 282 5.65 -11.62 18.95
N GLY A 283 5.65 -12.94 18.75
CA GLY A 283 5.03 -13.91 19.65
C GLY A 283 3.50 -13.83 19.68
N SER A 284 2.88 -12.95 18.88
CA SER A 284 1.43 -12.88 18.80
C SER A 284 0.87 -13.99 17.90
N VAL A 285 -0.41 -14.31 18.12
CA VAL A 285 -1.15 -15.31 17.34
C VAL A 285 -2.46 -14.71 16.89
N VAL A 286 -2.69 -14.72 15.60
CA VAL A 286 -3.95 -14.40 14.93
C VAL A 286 -4.54 -15.72 14.44
N GLY A 287 -5.68 -16.15 14.99
CA GLY A 287 -6.33 -17.40 14.60
C GLY A 287 -6.79 -17.42 13.14
N ALA A 288 -7.17 -18.59 12.66
CA ALA A 288 -7.61 -18.80 11.29
C ALA A 288 -8.84 -17.97 10.91
N GLU A 289 -8.97 -17.64 9.62
CA GLU A 289 -10.12 -16.90 9.06
C GLU A 289 -10.40 -15.57 9.78
N SER A 290 -9.36 -14.93 10.34
CA SER A 290 -9.45 -13.68 11.10
C SER A 290 -9.12 -12.46 10.23
N VAL A 291 -9.51 -11.27 10.69
CA VAL A 291 -9.20 -10.00 10.04
C VAL A 291 -8.50 -9.07 11.01
N VAL A 292 -7.29 -8.66 10.69
CA VAL A 292 -6.61 -7.54 11.34
C VAL A 292 -6.89 -6.28 10.52
N ARG A 293 -7.64 -5.34 11.08
CA ARG A 293 -8.10 -4.14 10.39
C ARG A 293 -6.95 -3.22 9.96
N ALA A 294 -7.20 -2.40 8.95
CA ALA A 294 -6.23 -1.46 8.41
C ALA A 294 -5.61 -0.59 9.50
N GLY A 295 -4.28 -0.54 9.53
CA GLY A 295 -3.51 0.21 10.51
C GLY A 295 -3.63 -0.25 11.96
N ALA A 296 -4.31 -1.35 12.26
CA ALA A 296 -4.35 -1.91 13.60
C ALA A 296 -2.98 -2.45 14.03
N CYS A 297 -2.71 -2.48 15.34
CA CYS A 297 -1.47 -3.00 15.91
C CYS A 297 -1.75 -4.11 16.90
N VAL A 298 -1.52 -5.36 16.50
CA VAL A 298 -1.53 -6.52 17.39
C VAL A 298 -0.23 -6.52 18.19
N LYS A 299 -0.33 -6.37 19.51
CA LYS A 299 0.85 -6.26 20.39
C LYS A 299 1.58 -7.60 20.48
N GLN A 300 2.81 -7.52 20.97
CA GLN A 300 3.61 -8.70 21.31
C GLN A 300 2.86 -9.63 22.24
N ARG A 301 2.88 -10.93 21.91
CA ARG A 301 2.32 -12.02 22.70
C ARG A 301 0.80 -12.01 22.86
N ASP A 302 0.08 -11.08 22.22
CA ASP A 302 -1.38 -11.14 22.16
C ASP A 302 -1.82 -12.40 21.40
N ARG A 303 -2.88 -13.05 21.86
CA ARG A 303 -3.44 -14.26 21.23
C ARG A 303 -4.92 -14.08 20.98
N PHE A 304 -5.33 -14.26 19.75
CA PHE A 304 -6.71 -14.17 19.32
C PHE A 304 -7.13 -15.48 18.65
N GLY A 305 -8.34 -15.93 18.95
CA GLY A 305 -8.91 -17.14 18.35
C GLY A 305 -9.31 -16.95 16.89
N ASP A 306 -9.80 -18.03 16.31
CA ASP A 306 -10.27 -18.04 14.92
C ASP A 306 -11.43 -17.06 14.70
N ARG A 307 -11.55 -16.56 13.46
CA ARG A 307 -12.63 -15.67 13.03
C ARG A 307 -12.72 -14.36 13.81
N SER A 308 -11.63 -13.93 14.39
CA SER A 308 -11.56 -12.65 15.12
C SER A 308 -11.45 -11.46 14.15
N ILE A 309 -12.23 -10.41 14.42
CA ILE A 309 -11.99 -9.08 13.84
C ILE A 309 -11.24 -8.26 14.88
N LEU A 310 -10.00 -7.86 14.52
CA LEU A 310 -9.10 -7.14 15.40
C LEU A 310 -8.96 -5.70 14.91
N ASP A 311 -9.18 -4.74 15.79
CA ASP A 311 -9.15 -3.31 15.44
C ASP A 311 -8.53 -2.48 16.57
N GLY A 312 -7.94 -1.35 16.19
CA GLY A 312 -7.36 -0.37 17.09
C GLY A 312 -5.84 -0.40 17.20
N PHE A 313 -5.30 0.57 17.95
CA PHE A 313 -3.88 0.75 18.23
C PHE A 313 -3.68 1.03 19.73
N PRO A 314 -3.49 0.00 20.58
CA PRO A 314 -3.36 -1.44 20.32
C PRO A 314 -4.67 -2.11 19.87
N ALA A 315 -4.54 -3.17 19.07
CA ALA A 315 -5.67 -3.94 18.60
C ALA A 315 -6.39 -4.69 19.72
N ARG A 316 -7.71 -4.79 19.59
CA ARG A 316 -8.60 -5.54 20.45
C ARG A 316 -9.58 -6.33 19.61
N LEU A 317 -10.18 -7.36 20.21
CA LEU A 317 -11.28 -8.07 19.57
C LEU A 317 -12.48 -7.13 19.44
N ALA A 318 -12.80 -6.74 18.22
CA ALA A 318 -13.96 -5.89 17.91
C ALA A 318 -15.23 -6.71 17.72
N SER A 319 -15.13 -7.86 17.05
CA SER A 319 -16.22 -8.82 16.85
C SER A 319 -15.68 -10.16 16.32
N THR A 320 -16.55 -11.12 16.10
CA THR A 320 -16.23 -12.41 15.50
C THR A 320 -17.01 -12.59 14.19
N LEU A 321 -16.40 -13.28 13.22
CA LEU A 321 -17.02 -13.64 11.96
C LEU A 321 -17.84 -14.93 12.09
N THR A 322 -18.90 -15.07 11.32
CA THR A 322 -19.71 -16.29 11.23
C THR A 322 -19.18 -17.29 10.19
N GLY A 323 -18.23 -16.87 9.35
CA GLY A 323 -17.59 -17.67 8.31
C GLY A 323 -16.28 -17.02 7.87
N PRO A 324 -15.59 -17.59 6.86
CA PRO A 324 -14.34 -17.02 6.36
C PRO A 324 -14.55 -15.60 5.81
N PRO A 325 -13.56 -14.71 6.00
CA PRO A 325 -13.64 -13.34 5.48
C PRO A 325 -13.65 -13.35 3.95
N PRO A 326 -14.43 -12.45 3.30
CA PRO A 326 -14.40 -12.31 1.86
C PRO A 326 -13.05 -11.77 1.41
N ARG A 327 -12.58 -12.23 0.24
CA ARG A 327 -11.33 -11.74 -0.33
C ARG A 327 -11.42 -10.24 -0.59
N PRO A 328 -10.42 -9.44 -0.14
CA PRO A 328 -10.49 -8.00 -0.29
C PRO A 328 -10.31 -7.56 -1.75
N GLY A 329 -11.01 -6.50 -2.16
CA GLY A 329 -10.92 -5.97 -3.53
C GLY A 329 -9.55 -5.37 -3.90
N TRP A 330 -8.68 -5.12 -2.92
CA TRP A 330 -7.30 -4.69 -3.14
C TRP A 330 -6.31 -5.86 -3.29
N ALA A 331 -6.71 -7.09 -2.99
CA ALA A 331 -5.91 -8.26 -3.30
C ALA A 331 -5.84 -8.48 -4.82
N LEU A 332 -4.80 -9.14 -5.29
CA LEU A 332 -4.71 -9.51 -6.71
C LEU A 332 -5.73 -10.60 -7.05
N PRO A 333 -6.49 -10.44 -8.13
CA PRO A 333 -7.40 -11.49 -8.60
C PRO A 333 -6.63 -12.79 -8.90
N LEU A 334 -7.23 -13.93 -8.61
CA LEU A 334 -6.58 -15.24 -8.82
C LEU A 334 -6.29 -15.52 -10.31
N ASP A 335 -7.14 -15.07 -11.19
CA ASP A 335 -6.97 -15.16 -12.65
C ASP A 335 -5.80 -14.29 -13.14
N ALA A 336 -5.61 -13.10 -12.57
CA ALA A 336 -4.44 -12.25 -12.83
C ALA A 336 -3.14 -12.95 -12.41
N VAL A 337 -3.11 -13.57 -11.23
CA VAL A 337 -1.96 -14.35 -10.75
C VAL A 337 -1.68 -15.53 -11.70
N ALA A 338 -2.70 -16.25 -12.13
CA ALA A 338 -2.56 -17.35 -13.08
C ALA A 338 -2.02 -16.86 -14.45
N THR A 339 -2.40 -15.68 -14.90
CA THR A 339 -1.89 -15.06 -16.13
C THR A 339 -0.43 -14.68 -16.01
N ILE A 340 -0.03 -14.12 -14.86
CA ILE A 340 1.36 -13.78 -14.55
C ILE A 340 2.26 -15.03 -14.65
N ARG A 341 1.83 -16.16 -14.11
CA ARG A 341 2.58 -17.45 -14.17
C ARG A 341 2.80 -17.96 -15.59
N ARG A 342 1.80 -17.85 -16.46
CA ARG A 342 1.89 -18.39 -17.83
C ARG A 342 2.95 -17.71 -18.68
N VAL A 343 3.39 -16.56 -18.32
CA VAL A 343 4.38 -15.79 -19.08
C VAL A 343 5.81 -16.08 -18.62
N GLN A 344 5.99 -16.63 -17.43
CA GLN A 344 7.30 -17.02 -16.89
C GLN A 344 7.83 -18.37 -17.41
N ARG A 345 7.10 -19.05 -18.31
CA ARG A 345 7.50 -20.36 -18.88
C ARG A 345 8.08 -20.13 -20.31
#